data_55c21072ed0d972cfc9649f7a04e4e2a
#
_entry.id   55c21072ed0d972cfc9649f7a04e4e2a
#
_cell.length_a   1.000
_cell.length_b   1.000
_cell.length_c   1.000
_cell.angle_alpha   90.00
_cell.angle_beta   90.00
_cell.angle_gamma   90.00
#
_symmetry.space_group_name_H-M   'P 1'
#
loop_
_entity.id
_entity.type
_entity.pdbx_description
1 polymer ?
#
loop_
_entity_poly.entity_id
_entity_poly.type
_entity_poly.pdbx_seq_one_letter_code
_entity_poly.pdbx_strand_id
1 'polypeptide(L)'
;MRLFLLLLICMLSVSSLVAGNREKMSEESFTLSNFTDEERNSVSCPTRGLFDSSGLYVADLSRYTSKDWSYPLRGGKVISPFGGSRKNHQGIDIKTYESDTIYAVFSGRVRFSKPFFGYGNAVVIRHYNGMETLYSHNRKNLVNYGDYVHAGQPIAIIGRTGRATTEHCHFEVRINGRPYNPDLFFDCSCHRLRPVKVIVSSSGKIKIIRLSPKQDTIQSPQKIGRDN
;
A
#
# COMPACT_ATOMS: atom_id res chain seq x y z
N MET A 1 -22.05 45.11 -10.67
CA MET A 1 -20.71 45.16 -10.06
C MET A 1 -20.51 44.23 -8.85
N ARG A 2 -21.49 43.98 -7.99
CA ARG A 2 -21.35 43.08 -6.82
C ARG A 2 -21.32 41.56 -7.18
N LEU A 3 -21.96 41.17 -8.27
CA LEU A 3 -22.01 39.75 -8.68
C LEU A 3 -20.67 39.25 -9.29
N PHE A 4 -19.92 40.13 -9.96
CA PHE A 4 -18.60 39.79 -10.51
C PHE A 4 -17.51 39.63 -9.45
N LEU A 5 -17.62 40.33 -8.31
CA LEU A 5 -16.65 40.26 -7.23
C LEU A 5 -16.78 38.95 -6.43
N LEU A 6 -18.00 38.40 -6.28
CA LEU A 6 -18.28 37.15 -5.59
C LEU A 6 -17.77 35.94 -6.40
N LEU A 7 -17.88 35.98 -7.75
CA LEU A 7 -17.33 34.93 -8.62
C LEU A 7 -15.79 34.93 -8.62
N LEU A 8 -15.15 36.10 -8.52
CA LEU A 8 -13.69 36.19 -8.47
C LEU A 8 -13.12 35.67 -7.13
N ILE A 9 -13.80 35.91 -6.01
CA ILE A 9 -13.40 35.41 -4.68
C ILE A 9 -13.59 33.89 -4.60
N CYS A 10 -14.63 33.34 -5.22
CA CYS A 10 -14.85 31.89 -5.27
C CYS A 10 -13.80 31.19 -6.16
N MET A 11 -13.40 31.79 -7.27
CA MET A 11 -12.33 31.27 -8.14
C MET A 11 -10.94 31.32 -7.48
N LEU A 12 -10.64 32.35 -6.68
CA LEU A 12 -9.38 32.46 -5.93
C LEU A 12 -9.30 31.47 -4.76
N SER A 13 -10.43 31.15 -4.10
CA SER A 13 -10.44 30.13 -3.02
C SER A 13 -10.30 28.71 -3.55
N VAL A 14 -10.86 28.40 -4.73
CA VAL A 14 -10.71 27.09 -5.38
C VAL A 14 -9.30 26.93 -5.94
N SER A 15 -8.70 28.00 -6.50
CA SER A 15 -7.31 27.92 -7.01
C SER A 15 -6.28 27.78 -5.88
N SER A 16 -6.48 28.39 -4.71
CA SER A 16 -5.58 28.21 -3.56
C SER A 16 -5.70 26.81 -2.93
N LEU A 17 -6.90 26.22 -2.91
CA LEU A 17 -7.11 24.85 -2.45
C LEU A 17 -6.49 23.82 -3.41
N VAL A 18 -6.58 24.07 -4.72
CA VAL A 18 -5.95 23.25 -5.77
C VAL A 18 -4.44 23.45 -5.79
N ALA A 19 -3.91 24.66 -5.52
CA ALA A 19 -2.48 24.92 -5.41
C ALA A 19 -1.88 24.27 -4.16
N GLY A 20 -2.51 24.36 -3.00
CA GLY A 20 -2.06 23.70 -1.77
C GLY A 20 -2.05 22.18 -1.87
N ASN A 21 -3.00 21.58 -2.62
CA ASN A 21 -2.97 20.17 -2.94
C ASN A 21 -1.92 19.81 -4.01
N ARG A 22 -1.60 20.72 -4.93
CA ARG A 22 -0.52 20.53 -5.92
C ARG A 22 0.86 20.61 -5.30
N GLU A 23 1.12 21.51 -4.37
CA GLU A 23 2.41 21.57 -3.66
C GLU A 23 2.63 20.36 -2.77
N LYS A 24 1.60 19.87 -2.06
CA LYS A 24 1.67 18.63 -1.29
C LYS A 24 1.84 17.39 -2.17
N MET A 25 1.24 17.37 -3.37
CA MET A 25 1.47 16.34 -4.38
C MET A 25 2.87 16.43 -5.03
N SER A 26 3.53 17.59 -5.09
CA SER A 26 4.84 17.74 -5.73
C SER A 26 5.99 17.19 -4.89
N GLU A 27 5.94 17.28 -3.57
CA GLU A 27 6.93 16.65 -2.69
C GLU A 27 6.73 15.14 -2.56
N GLU A 28 5.47 14.67 -2.51
CA GLU A 28 5.14 13.23 -2.54
C GLU A 28 5.38 12.59 -3.92
N SER A 29 5.36 13.36 -5.01
CA SER A 29 5.49 12.84 -6.38
C SER A 29 6.92 12.47 -6.77
N PHE A 30 7.95 12.97 -6.09
CA PHE A 30 9.34 12.71 -6.47
C PHE A 30 9.74 11.23 -6.34
N THR A 31 9.24 10.54 -5.34
CA THR A 31 9.47 9.09 -5.14
C THR A 31 8.72 8.22 -6.16
N LEU A 32 7.72 8.78 -6.86
CA LEU A 32 6.91 8.05 -7.84
C LEU A 32 7.28 8.36 -9.30
N SER A 33 8.06 9.44 -9.56
CA SER A 33 8.14 10.00 -10.89
C SER A 33 9.01 9.22 -11.86
N ASN A 34 10.15 8.66 -11.46
CA ASN A 34 11.07 7.97 -12.37
C ASN A 34 11.72 6.75 -11.73
N PHE A 35 11.13 5.58 -11.94
CA PHE A 35 11.75 4.33 -11.53
C PHE A 35 12.99 4.01 -12.38
N THR A 36 14.10 3.69 -11.71
CA THR A 36 15.33 3.22 -12.36
C THR A 36 15.13 1.84 -12.99
N ASP A 37 16.05 1.40 -13.84
CA ASP A 37 15.97 0.06 -14.43
C ASP A 37 16.09 -1.05 -13.39
N GLU A 38 16.86 -0.85 -12.32
CA GLU A 38 16.91 -1.76 -11.19
C GLU A 38 15.54 -1.84 -10.51
N GLU A 39 14.90 -0.71 -10.22
CA GLU A 39 13.57 -0.63 -9.62
C GLU A 39 12.48 -1.28 -10.49
N ARG A 40 12.62 -1.24 -11.82
CA ARG A 40 11.69 -1.89 -12.76
C ARG A 40 11.86 -3.40 -12.84
N ASN A 41 13.06 -3.90 -12.53
CA ASN A 41 13.44 -5.30 -12.78
C ASN A 41 13.64 -6.11 -11.51
N SER A 42 13.57 -5.50 -10.33
CA SER A 42 13.68 -6.19 -9.04
C SER A 42 12.45 -5.96 -8.17
N VAL A 43 12.00 -6.98 -7.45
CA VAL A 43 10.96 -6.83 -6.41
C VAL A 43 11.53 -6.23 -5.12
N SER A 44 12.86 -6.21 -4.98
CA SER A 44 13.54 -5.72 -3.79
C SER A 44 14.69 -4.79 -4.19
N CYS A 45 14.47 -3.49 -4.09
CA CYS A 45 15.49 -2.48 -4.35
C CYS A 45 15.29 -1.28 -3.40
N PRO A 46 16.37 -0.57 -3.04
CA PRO A 46 16.27 0.65 -2.26
C PRO A 46 15.44 1.71 -2.96
N THR A 47 14.69 2.51 -2.20
CA THR A 47 13.93 3.65 -2.70
C THR A 47 14.79 4.90 -2.62
N ARG A 48 15.15 5.45 -3.77
CA ARG A 48 15.98 6.66 -3.85
C ARG A 48 15.27 7.86 -3.21
N GLY A 49 15.99 8.59 -2.33
CA GLY A 49 15.47 9.80 -1.69
C GLY A 49 14.42 9.55 -0.60
N LEU A 50 14.29 8.31 -0.11
CA LEU A 50 13.29 7.97 0.90
C LEU A 50 13.59 8.55 2.29
N PHE A 51 14.86 8.63 2.65
CA PHE A 51 15.30 9.09 3.98
C PHE A 51 15.56 10.60 3.97
N ASP A 52 15.18 11.26 5.05
CA ASP A 52 15.50 12.67 5.29
C ASP A 52 17.00 12.87 5.59
N SER A 53 17.40 14.12 5.85
CA SER A 53 18.78 14.48 6.19
C SER A 53 19.30 13.86 7.49
N SER A 54 18.41 13.40 8.38
CA SER A 54 18.75 12.67 9.60
C SER A 54 18.87 11.16 9.39
N GLY A 55 18.67 10.67 8.16
CA GLY A 55 18.66 9.26 7.81
C GLY A 55 17.42 8.53 8.32
N LEU A 56 16.30 9.25 8.51
CA LEU A 56 15.03 8.68 8.96
C LEU A 56 13.97 8.76 7.86
N TYR A 57 13.16 7.72 7.79
CA TYR A 57 11.90 7.68 7.09
C TYR A 57 10.77 7.66 8.11
N VAL A 58 9.74 8.48 7.90
CA VAL A 58 8.59 8.59 8.80
C VAL A 58 7.29 8.51 8.03
N ALA A 59 6.41 7.58 8.40
CA ALA A 59 5.03 7.51 7.92
C ALA A 59 4.04 7.53 9.09
N ASP A 60 3.03 8.38 9.00
CA ASP A 60 1.97 8.50 10.01
C ASP A 60 0.67 7.92 9.47
N LEU A 61 0.40 6.65 9.78
CA LEU A 61 -0.79 5.93 9.34
C LEU A 61 -2.05 6.30 10.13
N SER A 62 -1.92 7.02 11.25
CA SER A 62 -3.08 7.49 12.02
C SER A 62 -3.88 8.60 11.30
N ARG A 63 -3.31 9.17 10.25
CA ARG A 63 -3.95 10.20 9.43
C ARG A 63 -4.85 9.64 8.34
N TYR A 64 -4.74 8.32 8.07
CA TYR A 64 -5.50 7.65 7.01
C TYR A 64 -6.92 7.39 7.47
N THR A 65 -7.88 7.75 6.62
CA THR A 65 -9.30 7.44 6.76
C THR A 65 -9.63 6.15 6.00
N SER A 66 -10.85 5.67 6.13
CA SER A 66 -11.32 4.49 5.39
C SER A 66 -11.28 4.63 3.85
N LYS A 67 -11.11 5.86 3.33
CA LYS A 67 -10.98 6.13 1.90
C LYS A 67 -9.54 6.02 1.41
N ASP A 68 -8.57 6.09 2.31
CA ASP A 68 -7.16 6.19 1.98
C ASP A 68 -6.45 4.83 1.93
N TRP A 69 -7.14 3.76 2.37
CA TRP A 69 -6.58 2.42 2.40
C TRP A 69 -7.62 1.32 2.19
N SER A 70 -7.15 0.12 1.85
CA SER A 70 -7.96 -1.11 1.77
C SER A 70 -7.14 -2.29 2.27
N TYR A 71 -7.79 -3.33 2.81
CA TYR A 71 -7.11 -4.60 3.06
C TYR A 71 -6.86 -5.31 1.72
N PRO A 72 -5.69 -5.95 1.52
CA PRO A 72 -5.31 -6.48 0.20
C PRO A 72 -6.22 -7.60 -0.32
N LEU A 73 -6.79 -8.40 0.56
CA LEU A 73 -7.67 -9.51 0.21
C LEU A 73 -8.84 -9.57 1.20
N ARG A 74 -9.98 -8.99 0.81
CA ARG A 74 -11.15 -8.83 1.67
C ARG A 74 -11.68 -10.18 2.13
N GLY A 75 -11.95 -10.31 3.45
CA GLY A 75 -12.38 -11.59 4.04
C GLY A 75 -11.29 -12.67 4.12
N GLY A 76 -10.06 -12.36 3.69
CA GLY A 76 -8.94 -13.29 3.69
C GLY A 76 -8.42 -13.62 5.08
N LYS A 77 -8.05 -14.89 5.29
CA LYS A 77 -7.41 -15.36 6.52
C LYS A 77 -5.92 -15.53 6.31
N VAL A 78 -5.12 -15.08 7.27
CA VAL A 78 -3.68 -15.36 7.29
C VAL A 78 -3.47 -16.85 7.56
N ILE A 79 -2.85 -17.53 6.60
CA ILE A 79 -2.53 -18.97 6.69
C ILE A 79 -1.05 -19.23 6.98
N SER A 80 -0.19 -18.20 6.77
CA SER A 80 1.24 -18.26 7.09
C SER A 80 1.70 -16.86 7.55
N PRO A 81 2.19 -16.71 8.77
CA PRO A 81 2.65 -15.42 9.29
C PRO A 81 4.04 -15.05 8.78
N PHE A 82 4.41 -13.77 8.94
CA PHE A 82 5.77 -13.27 8.68
C PHE A 82 6.79 -14.03 9.53
N GLY A 83 7.90 -14.45 8.93
CA GLY A 83 8.96 -15.20 9.60
C GLY A 83 8.59 -16.64 9.94
N GLY A 84 7.35 -17.02 10.09
CA GLY A 84 6.74 -18.31 10.40
C GLY A 84 7.67 -19.54 10.52
N SER A 85 7.19 -20.73 10.25
CA SER A 85 8.02 -21.96 10.22
C SER A 85 9.11 -21.94 9.14
N ARG A 86 8.96 -21.09 8.12
CA ARG A 86 9.98 -20.77 7.12
C ARG A 86 10.74 -19.53 7.62
N LYS A 87 11.90 -19.71 8.23
CA LYS A 87 12.75 -18.64 8.80
C LYS A 87 12.94 -17.39 7.91
N ASN A 88 12.64 -17.48 6.61
CA ASN A 88 12.83 -16.42 5.61
C ASN A 88 11.50 -16.00 4.95
N HIS A 89 10.33 -16.22 5.57
CA HIS A 89 9.07 -15.76 5.03
C HIS A 89 8.95 -14.25 5.16
N GLN A 90 9.09 -13.53 4.05
CA GLN A 90 9.22 -12.06 4.00
C GLN A 90 7.88 -11.31 4.01
N GLY A 91 6.77 -12.03 4.13
CA GLY A 91 5.42 -11.47 4.13
C GLY A 91 4.46 -12.31 4.96
N ILE A 92 3.19 -12.17 4.66
CA ILE A 92 2.12 -13.04 5.13
C ILE A 92 1.42 -13.67 3.94
N ASP A 93 0.98 -14.93 4.09
CA ASP A 93 0.16 -15.58 3.07
C ASP A 93 -1.31 -15.45 3.49
N ILE A 94 -2.11 -14.84 2.62
CA ILE A 94 -3.54 -14.58 2.87
C ILE A 94 -4.36 -15.43 1.90
N LYS A 95 -5.33 -16.17 2.40
CA LYS A 95 -6.21 -17.03 1.61
C LYS A 95 -7.67 -16.64 1.75
N THR A 96 -8.38 -16.67 0.62
CA THR A 96 -9.84 -16.57 0.49
C THR A 96 -10.35 -17.69 -0.43
N TYR A 97 -11.38 -17.38 -1.19
CA TYR A 97 -11.92 -18.24 -2.25
C TYR A 97 -11.03 -18.18 -3.50
N GLU A 98 -11.16 -19.19 -4.37
CA GLU A 98 -10.47 -19.26 -5.65
C GLU A 98 -10.87 -18.08 -6.55
N SER A 99 -9.87 -17.57 -7.29
CA SER A 99 -10.06 -16.47 -8.25
C SER A 99 -10.54 -15.14 -7.65
N ASP A 100 -10.40 -14.96 -6.33
CA ASP A 100 -10.76 -13.71 -5.68
C ASP A 100 -9.83 -12.55 -6.10
N THR A 101 -10.32 -11.34 -5.93
CA THR A 101 -9.63 -10.13 -6.37
C THR A 101 -8.71 -9.58 -5.28
N ILE A 102 -7.49 -9.27 -5.67
CA ILE A 102 -6.50 -8.58 -4.84
C ILE A 102 -6.59 -7.08 -5.09
N TYR A 103 -6.57 -6.29 -4.02
CA TYR A 103 -6.75 -4.84 -4.04
C TYR A 103 -5.49 -4.10 -3.59
N ALA A 104 -5.25 -2.93 -4.19
CA ALA A 104 -4.18 -2.02 -3.76
C ALA A 104 -4.46 -1.51 -2.34
N VAL A 105 -3.46 -1.64 -1.45
CA VAL A 105 -3.63 -1.23 -0.04
C VAL A 105 -3.74 0.28 0.11
N PHE A 106 -2.90 1.03 -0.57
CA PHE A 106 -2.92 2.49 -0.62
C PHE A 106 -2.84 2.96 -2.06
N SER A 107 -3.15 4.24 -2.29
CA SER A 107 -2.90 4.87 -3.59
C SER A 107 -1.40 4.96 -3.86
N GLY A 108 -1.01 4.85 -5.13
CA GLY A 108 0.40 4.87 -5.53
C GLY A 108 0.60 4.57 -7.01
N ARG A 109 1.83 4.21 -7.36
CA ARG A 109 2.22 3.86 -8.73
C ARG A 109 2.81 2.45 -8.79
N VAL A 110 2.40 1.69 -9.79
CA VAL A 110 2.89 0.33 -10.04
C VAL A 110 4.34 0.40 -10.50
N ARG A 111 5.24 -0.11 -9.67
CA ARG A 111 6.69 -0.15 -9.95
C ARG A 111 7.10 -1.42 -10.68
N PHE A 112 6.39 -2.51 -10.44
CA PHE A 112 6.66 -3.82 -11.01
C PHE A 112 5.35 -4.57 -11.25
N SER A 113 5.18 -5.18 -12.43
CA SER A 113 4.02 -6.01 -12.76
C SER A 113 4.39 -7.03 -13.84
N LYS A 114 5.01 -8.14 -13.43
CA LYS A 114 5.43 -9.23 -14.32
C LYS A 114 5.80 -10.49 -13.52
N PRO A 115 6.11 -11.64 -14.17
CA PRO A 115 6.67 -12.79 -13.48
C PRO A 115 8.02 -12.48 -12.84
N PHE A 116 8.27 -13.03 -11.64
CA PHE A 116 9.55 -12.96 -10.95
C PHE A 116 9.86 -14.29 -10.25
N PHE A 117 11.15 -14.66 -10.26
CA PHE A 117 11.60 -15.94 -9.72
C PHE A 117 11.11 -16.18 -8.29
N GLY A 118 10.45 -17.31 -8.05
CA GLY A 118 9.89 -17.71 -6.77
C GLY A 118 8.53 -17.07 -6.48
N TYR A 119 8.32 -15.79 -6.79
CA TYR A 119 7.07 -15.07 -6.55
C TYR A 119 5.96 -15.37 -7.56
N GLY A 120 6.30 -15.93 -8.75
CA GLY A 120 5.34 -16.05 -9.84
C GLY A 120 4.94 -14.69 -10.37
N ASN A 121 3.69 -14.53 -10.81
CA ASN A 121 3.19 -13.22 -11.20
C ASN A 121 3.12 -12.32 -9.97
N ALA A 122 3.81 -11.19 -10.01
CA ALA A 122 3.90 -10.26 -8.90
C ALA A 122 3.57 -8.84 -9.33
N VAL A 123 2.99 -8.08 -8.42
CA VAL A 123 2.78 -6.62 -8.50
C VAL A 123 3.49 -5.98 -7.33
N VAL A 124 4.28 -4.94 -7.58
CA VAL A 124 4.81 -4.05 -6.53
C VAL A 124 4.30 -2.65 -6.78
N ILE A 125 3.71 -2.05 -5.76
CA ILE A 125 3.21 -0.68 -5.79
C ILE A 125 4.05 0.15 -4.81
N ARG A 126 4.60 1.27 -5.29
CA ARG A 126 5.15 2.32 -4.44
C ARG A 126 4.05 3.32 -4.14
N HIS A 127 3.79 3.53 -2.87
CA HIS A 127 2.72 4.39 -2.37
C HIS A 127 3.22 5.82 -2.16
N TYR A 128 2.29 6.79 -2.12
CA TYR A 128 2.61 8.21 -1.88
C TYR A 128 3.31 8.45 -0.54
N ASN A 129 3.13 7.57 0.44
CA ASN A 129 3.85 7.64 1.70
C ASN A 129 5.26 7.02 1.67
N GLY A 130 5.75 6.59 0.51
CA GLY A 130 7.08 5.99 0.32
C GLY A 130 7.21 4.52 0.68
N MET A 131 6.20 3.90 1.30
CA MET A 131 6.15 2.44 1.48
C MET A 131 5.91 1.75 0.14
N GLU A 132 6.31 0.49 0.06
CA GLU A 132 5.94 -0.41 -1.03
C GLU A 132 5.15 -1.59 -0.49
N THR A 133 4.20 -2.07 -1.30
CA THR A 133 3.52 -3.34 -1.08
C THR A 133 3.74 -4.27 -2.26
N LEU A 134 3.96 -5.55 -1.95
CA LEU A 134 4.15 -6.61 -2.93
C LEU A 134 3.00 -7.60 -2.79
N TYR A 135 2.46 -8.01 -3.94
CA TYR A 135 1.39 -9.00 -4.07
C TYR A 135 1.84 -10.05 -5.07
N SER A 136 1.91 -11.29 -4.67
CA SER A 136 2.45 -12.34 -5.52
C SER A 136 1.66 -13.65 -5.50
N HIS A 137 2.13 -14.60 -6.31
CA HIS A 137 1.45 -15.83 -6.67
C HIS A 137 0.17 -15.60 -7.48
N ASN A 138 0.02 -14.39 -8.05
CA ASN A 138 -1.17 -14.01 -8.81
C ASN A 138 -1.41 -14.93 -10.00
N ARG A 139 -2.67 -15.28 -10.26
CA ARG A 139 -3.08 -15.91 -11.52
C ARG A 139 -2.90 -14.93 -12.67
N LYS A 140 -3.30 -13.68 -12.44
CA LYS A 140 -3.24 -12.61 -13.43
C LYS A 140 -3.03 -11.26 -12.74
N ASN A 141 -2.10 -10.47 -13.24
CA ASN A 141 -2.00 -9.06 -12.90
C ASN A 141 -3.00 -8.28 -13.75
N LEU A 142 -3.75 -7.34 -13.16
CA LEU A 142 -4.74 -6.49 -13.80
C LEU A 142 -4.21 -5.10 -14.11
N VAL A 143 -3.00 -4.79 -13.64
CA VAL A 143 -2.32 -3.50 -13.79
C VAL A 143 -0.94 -3.70 -14.41
N ASN A 144 -0.44 -2.66 -15.09
CA ASN A 144 0.85 -2.65 -15.74
C ASN A 144 1.84 -1.76 -15.01
N TYR A 145 3.13 -1.95 -15.30
CA TYR A 145 4.18 -1.02 -14.89
C TYR A 145 3.82 0.41 -15.29
N GLY A 146 3.96 1.32 -14.35
CA GLY A 146 3.72 2.75 -14.56
C GLY A 146 2.29 3.21 -14.26
N ASP A 147 1.32 2.31 -14.15
CA ASP A 147 -0.06 2.66 -13.82
C ASP A 147 -0.15 3.32 -12.44
N TYR A 148 -0.96 4.37 -12.34
CA TYR A 148 -1.41 4.91 -11.06
C TYR A 148 -2.63 4.15 -10.58
N VAL A 149 -2.64 3.80 -9.29
CA VAL A 149 -3.73 3.07 -8.66
C VAL A 149 -4.24 3.80 -7.43
N HIS A 150 -5.53 3.66 -7.16
CA HIS A 150 -6.16 4.14 -5.94
C HIS A 150 -6.23 3.04 -4.88
N ALA A 151 -6.30 3.43 -3.61
CA ALA A 151 -6.60 2.49 -2.53
C ALA A 151 -7.91 1.73 -2.82
N GLY A 152 -7.90 0.41 -2.67
CA GLY A 152 -9.05 -0.45 -2.97
C GLY A 152 -9.31 -0.72 -4.46
N GLN A 153 -8.43 -0.26 -5.37
CA GLN A 153 -8.52 -0.61 -6.79
C GLN A 153 -8.12 -2.09 -6.99
N PRO A 154 -8.87 -2.87 -7.83
CA PRO A 154 -8.45 -4.20 -8.28
C PRO A 154 -7.10 -4.15 -8.99
N ILE A 155 -6.14 -4.99 -8.58
CA ILE A 155 -4.79 -5.02 -9.15
C ILE A 155 -4.33 -6.39 -9.62
N ALA A 156 -4.92 -7.45 -9.08
CA ALA A 156 -4.60 -8.81 -9.48
C ALA A 156 -5.73 -9.78 -9.11
N ILE A 157 -5.64 -10.98 -9.64
CA ILE A 157 -6.48 -12.13 -9.26
C ILE A 157 -5.60 -13.13 -8.50
N ILE A 158 -6.09 -13.63 -7.36
CA ILE A 158 -5.44 -14.65 -6.55
C ILE A 158 -5.09 -15.87 -7.40
N GLY A 159 -3.98 -16.53 -7.10
CA GLY A 159 -3.56 -17.70 -7.86
C GLY A 159 -2.54 -18.58 -7.14
N ARG A 160 -1.83 -19.39 -7.95
CA ARG A 160 -0.84 -20.36 -7.46
C ARG A 160 0.41 -20.38 -8.36
N THR A 161 0.82 -19.21 -8.85
CA THR A 161 2.03 -19.13 -9.69
C THR A 161 3.31 -19.10 -8.85
N GLY A 162 4.46 -19.35 -9.48
CA GLY A 162 5.75 -19.39 -8.80
C GLY A 162 5.89 -20.63 -7.89
N ARG A 163 6.33 -20.42 -6.64
CA ARG A 163 6.56 -21.50 -5.66
C ARG A 163 5.34 -21.81 -4.78
N ALA A 164 4.19 -21.22 -5.06
CA ALA A 164 2.98 -21.47 -4.29
C ALA A 164 2.50 -22.92 -4.44
N THR A 165 2.16 -23.57 -3.33
CA THR A 165 1.59 -24.92 -3.30
C THR A 165 0.06 -24.92 -3.27
N THR A 166 -0.55 -23.82 -2.82
CA THR A 166 -1.99 -23.58 -2.80
C THR A 166 -2.29 -22.17 -3.31
N GLU A 167 -3.53 -21.90 -3.71
CA GLU A 167 -3.95 -20.53 -4.01
C GLU A 167 -3.93 -19.65 -2.77
N HIS A 168 -3.19 -18.55 -2.83
CA HIS A 168 -3.10 -17.54 -1.79
C HIS A 168 -2.47 -16.26 -2.37
N CYS A 169 -2.66 -15.14 -1.68
CA CYS A 169 -1.88 -13.93 -1.93
C CYS A 169 -0.72 -13.90 -0.93
N HIS A 170 0.51 -13.97 -1.42
CA HIS A 170 1.66 -13.61 -0.60
C HIS A 170 1.79 -12.09 -0.61
N PHE A 171 1.65 -11.48 0.56
CA PHE A 171 1.60 -10.04 0.76
C PHE A 171 2.76 -9.56 1.61
N GLU A 172 3.48 -8.56 1.13
CA GLU A 172 4.57 -7.93 1.86
C GLU A 172 4.37 -6.42 1.99
N VAL A 173 4.87 -5.85 3.10
CA VAL A 173 5.11 -4.42 3.27
C VAL A 173 6.61 -4.19 3.26
N ARG A 174 7.08 -3.29 2.40
CA ARG A 174 8.50 -2.98 2.23
C ARG A 174 8.77 -1.50 2.43
N ILE A 175 9.91 -1.21 3.04
CA ILE A 175 10.44 0.16 3.19
C ILE A 175 11.90 0.10 2.78
N ASN A 176 12.28 0.91 1.79
CA ASN A 176 13.62 0.90 1.20
C ASN A 176 14.08 -0.49 0.74
N GLY A 177 13.20 -1.25 0.08
CA GLY A 177 13.45 -2.59 -0.41
C GLY A 177 13.46 -3.69 0.67
N ARG A 178 13.43 -3.35 1.96
CA ARG A 178 13.44 -4.31 3.08
C ARG A 178 12.03 -4.69 3.48
N PRO A 179 11.73 -6.01 3.65
CA PRO A 179 10.43 -6.46 4.13
C PRO A 179 10.31 -6.26 5.63
N TYR A 180 9.10 -5.88 6.05
CA TYR A 180 8.69 -5.77 7.46
C TYR A 180 7.42 -6.56 7.69
N ASN A 181 7.23 -7.05 8.92
CA ASN A 181 6.02 -7.79 9.27
C ASN A 181 4.76 -6.93 9.01
N PRO A 182 3.86 -7.35 8.10
CA PRO A 182 2.64 -6.61 7.80
C PRO A 182 1.76 -6.34 9.03
N ASP A 183 1.80 -7.19 10.07
CA ASP A 183 1.04 -6.99 11.30
C ASP A 183 1.50 -5.77 12.14
N LEU A 184 2.64 -5.17 11.82
CA LEU A 184 3.05 -3.88 12.40
C LEU A 184 2.18 -2.73 11.89
N PHE A 185 1.63 -2.85 10.69
CA PHE A 185 0.87 -1.81 9.97
C PHE A 185 -0.63 -2.11 9.97
N PHE A 186 -1.00 -3.38 9.89
CA PHE A 186 -2.37 -3.85 9.81
C PHE A 186 -2.68 -4.78 10.98
N ASP A 187 -3.89 -4.69 11.50
CA ASP A 187 -4.44 -5.76 12.31
C ASP A 187 -5.00 -6.82 11.35
N CYS A 188 -4.19 -7.84 11.09
CA CYS A 188 -4.55 -8.88 10.11
C CYS A 188 -5.70 -9.78 10.57
N SER A 189 -6.06 -9.76 11.86
CA SER A 189 -7.17 -10.56 12.40
C SER A 189 -8.53 -9.92 12.14
N CYS A 190 -8.60 -8.59 12.14
CA CYS A 190 -9.82 -7.83 11.89
C CYS A 190 -9.76 -6.93 10.66
N HIS A 191 -8.72 -7.11 9.82
CA HIS A 191 -8.51 -6.39 8.55
C HIS A 191 -8.57 -4.86 8.72
N ARG A 192 -7.85 -4.33 9.73
CA ARG A 192 -7.82 -2.89 10.03
C ARG A 192 -6.43 -2.32 9.88
N LEU A 193 -6.33 -1.09 9.38
CA LEU A 193 -5.11 -0.31 9.46
C LEU A 193 -4.86 0.08 10.92
N ARG A 194 -3.63 -0.12 11.41
CA ARG A 194 -3.26 0.31 12.76
C ARG A 194 -2.97 1.81 12.77
N PRO A 195 -3.50 2.57 13.73
CA PRO A 195 -3.17 3.99 13.89
C PRO A 195 -1.77 4.12 14.49
N VAL A 196 -0.74 3.98 13.65
CA VAL A 196 0.66 3.99 14.08
C VAL A 196 1.47 5.03 13.33
N LYS A 197 2.47 5.58 13.99
CA LYS A 197 3.58 6.28 13.36
C LYS A 197 4.75 5.33 13.21
N VAL A 198 5.20 5.15 12.00
CA VAL A 198 6.30 4.26 11.62
C VAL A 198 7.54 5.10 11.41
N ILE A 199 8.64 4.75 12.06
CA ILE A 199 9.96 5.41 11.91
C ILE A 199 10.96 4.32 11.55
N VAL A 200 11.65 4.48 10.41
CA VAL A 200 12.68 3.55 9.96
C VAL A 200 13.96 4.32 9.73
N SER A 201 15.06 3.84 10.28
CA SER A 201 16.40 4.39 10.02
C SER A 201 16.98 3.82 8.72
N SER A 202 17.95 4.51 8.12
CA SER A 202 18.70 4.05 6.95
C SER A 202 19.39 2.70 7.17
N SER A 203 19.73 2.36 8.44
CA SER A 203 20.24 1.04 8.82
C SER A 203 19.15 -0.06 8.83
N GLY A 204 17.87 0.30 8.69
CA GLY A 204 16.72 -0.62 8.68
C GLY A 204 16.13 -0.92 10.05
N LYS A 205 16.53 -0.22 11.12
CA LYS A 205 15.86 -0.33 12.42
C LYS A 205 14.49 0.33 12.35
N ILE A 206 13.44 -0.38 12.77
CA ILE A 206 12.06 0.11 12.80
C ILE A 206 11.63 0.43 14.23
N LYS A 207 10.93 1.55 14.40
CA LYS A 207 10.23 1.93 15.63
C LYS A 207 8.78 2.21 15.30
N ILE A 208 7.86 1.59 16.02
CA ILE A 208 6.41 1.79 15.89
C ILE A 208 5.92 2.54 17.12
N ILE A 209 5.24 3.65 16.88
CA ILE A 209 4.55 4.42 17.93
C ILE A 209 3.05 4.24 17.70
N ARG A 210 2.36 3.59 18.65
CA ARG A 210 0.91 3.44 18.61
C ARG A 210 0.27 4.77 18.98
N LEU A 211 -0.73 5.17 18.22
CA LEU A 211 -1.48 6.40 18.42
C LEU A 211 -2.94 6.04 18.71
N SER A 212 -3.65 6.93 19.39
CA SER A 212 -5.09 6.75 19.55
C SER A 212 -5.78 6.96 18.19
N PRO A 213 -6.77 6.13 17.81
CA PRO A 213 -7.55 6.34 16.60
C PRO A 213 -8.21 7.71 16.64
N LYS A 214 -8.21 8.46 15.53
CA LYS A 214 -9.11 9.60 15.38
C LYS A 214 -10.54 9.08 15.34
N GLN A 215 -11.49 9.81 15.94
CA GLN A 215 -12.89 9.38 16.08
C GLN A 215 -13.59 8.96 14.77
N ASP A 216 -13.13 9.41 13.61
CA ASP A 216 -13.71 9.10 12.29
C ASP A 216 -13.30 7.74 11.72
N THR A 217 -12.45 6.96 12.43
CA THR A 217 -11.92 5.68 11.93
C THR A 217 -12.73 4.46 12.39
N ILE A 218 -13.80 4.67 13.16
CA ILE A 218 -14.67 3.58 13.64
C ILE A 218 -15.77 3.33 12.59
N GLN A 219 -15.49 2.55 11.57
CA GLN A 219 -16.55 1.91 10.79
C GLN A 219 -17.13 0.74 11.60
N SER A 220 -18.43 0.81 11.85
CA SER A 220 -19.22 -0.34 12.28
C SER A 220 -19.04 -1.49 11.29
N PRO A 221 -19.00 -2.76 11.74
CA PRO A 221 -18.89 -3.88 10.83
C PRO A 221 -20.08 -3.84 9.85
N GLN A 222 -19.81 -3.73 8.56
CA GLN A 222 -20.83 -3.87 7.54
C GLN A 222 -21.46 -5.26 7.71
N LYS A 223 -22.72 -5.29 8.12
CA LYS A 223 -23.56 -6.49 8.04
C LYS A 223 -23.64 -6.88 6.58
N ILE A 224 -23.03 -7.99 6.22
CA ILE A 224 -23.28 -8.64 4.93
C ILE A 224 -24.72 -9.13 5.01
N GLY A 225 -25.63 -8.42 4.34
CA GLY A 225 -26.98 -8.88 4.11
C GLY A 225 -26.89 -10.20 3.34
N ARG A 226 -27.33 -11.28 3.96
CA ARG A 226 -27.69 -12.50 3.24
C ARG A 226 -29.09 -12.23 2.70
N ASP A 227 -29.16 -11.90 1.44
CA ASP A 227 -30.43 -12.02 0.73
C ASP A 227 -30.68 -13.51 0.47
N ASN A 228 -31.84 -13.97 0.94
CA ASN A 228 -32.37 -15.34 0.76
C ASN A 228 -32.72 -15.61 -0.71
#